data_fc7c63efe7b32f55970e7a3cf2777448
#
_entry.id   fc7c63efe7b32f55970e7a3cf2777448
#
_cell.length_a   1.000
_cell.length_b   1.000
_cell.length_c   1.000
_cell.angle_alpha   90.00
_cell.angle_beta   90.00
_cell.angle_gamma   90.00
#
_symmetry.space_group_name_H-M   'P 1'
#
loop_
_entity.id
_entity.type
_entity.pdbx_description
1 polymer ?
#
loop_
_entity_poly.entity_id
_entity_poly.type
_entity_poly.pdbx_seq_one_letter_code
_entity_poly.pdbx_strand_id
1 'polypeptide(L)'
;MGKYFDMLMEDVRMREGLHSCMNCGVCTGVCPAAEFYNYDPRQIVNIVQTQDDDAIEELMRSDVIWYCGECMSCRPRCPRGNTPAYVIQALRTLSQKLGFFVESEKGRQQLALKRTIGENILRTGYCVTPKLVKPELHPEQGTVWEWIYENDEEIYGQFSAAYNRPGAGALRKLLGRGSLSTIQK
;
A
#
# COMPACT_ATOMS: atom_id res chain seq x y z
N MET A 1 -9.36 5.06 26.58
CA MET A 1 -8.55 4.88 25.36
C MET A 1 -9.42 5.23 24.18
N GLY A 2 -8.84 5.81 23.12
CA GLY A 2 -9.60 6.19 21.94
C GLY A 2 -10.04 4.98 21.13
N LYS A 3 -11.22 5.03 20.54
CA LYS A 3 -11.80 3.95 19.71
C LYS A 3 -10.86 3.53 18.56
N TYR A 4 -10.31 4.50 17.84
CA TYR A 4 -9.43 4.20 16.70
C TYR A 4 -8.07 3.69 17.15
N PHE A 5 -7.56 4.16 18.29
CA PHE A 5 -6.34 3.63 18.86
C PHE A 5 -6.50 2.15 19.23
N ASP A 6 -7.61 1.76 19.85
CA ASP A 6 -7.88 0.36 20.21
C ASP A 6 -7.97 -0.51 18.94
N MET A 7 -8.65 -0.03 17.88
CA MET A 7 -8.70 -0.73 16.60
C MET A 7 -7.32 -0.86 15.92
N LEU A 8 -6.47 0.16 16.03
CA LEU A 8 -5.09 0.10 15.53
C LEU A 8 -4.27 -0.93 16.30
N MET A 9 -4.46 -1.06 17.61
CA MET A 9 -3.74 -2.04 18.45
C MET A 9 -4.11 -3.50 18.15
N GLU A 10 -5.19 -3.77 17.41
CA GLU A 10 -5.48 -5.10 16.86
C GLU A 10 -4.48 -5.51 15.77
N ASP A 11 -3.89 -4.55 15.05
CA ASP A 11 -2.90 -4.81 14.01
C ASP A 11 -1.53 -5.15 14.63
N VAL A 12 -0.95 -6.27 14.22
CA VAL A 12 0.38 -6.71 14.70
C VAL A 12 1.46 -5.67 14.42
N ARG A 13 1.38 -4.98 13.29
CA ARG A 13 2.35 -3.94 12.92
C ARG A 13 2.30 -2.76 13.87
N MET A 14 1.11 -2.43 14.39
CA MET A 14 0.95 -1.38 15.38
C MET A 14 1.62 -1.77 16.72
N ARG A 15 1.37 -3.00 17.18
CA ARG A 15 1.97 -3.52 18.43
C ARG A 15 3.49 -3.62 18.37
N GLU A 16 4.03 -4.01 17.20
CA GLU A 16 5.47 -4.12 17.00
C GLU A 16 6.13 -2.78 16.63
N GLY A 17 5.37 -1.85 16.06
CA GLY A 17 5.88 -0.59 15.50
C GLY A 17 5.78 0.61 16.42
N LEU A 18 4.90 0.58 17.43
CA LEU A 18 4.68 1.68 18.33
C LEU A 18 5.20 1.38 19.74
N HIS A 19 6.28 2.03 20.11
CA HIS A 19 6.77 2.18 21.47
C HIS A 19 6.74 3.67 21.83
N SER A 20 6.97 4.03 23.08
CA SER A 20 6.98 5.43 23.53
C SER A 20 7.96 6.26 22.70
N CYS A 21 7.46 7.13 21.81
CA CYS A 21 8.26 8.01 21.00
C CYS A 21 8.75 9.20 21.83
N MET A 22 10.07 9.45 21.81
CA MET A 22 10.68 10.57 22.49
C MET A 22 10.78 11.84 21.63
N ASN A 23 10.14 11.88 20.50
CA ASN A 23 10.08 13.05 19.59
C ASN A 23 11.44 13.55 19.07
N CYS A 24 12.44 12.68 18.91
CA CYS A 24 13.81 13.07 18.52
C CYS A 24 13.99 13.49 17.06
N GLY A 25 13.06 13.16 16.16
CA GLY A 25 13.09 13.56 14.74
C GLY A 25 13.99 12.74 13.82
N VAL A 26 14.73 11.76 14.32
CA VAL A 26 15.65 10.94 13.50
C VAL A 26 14.93 10.27 12.32
N CYS A 27 13.72 9.74 12.54
CA CYS A 27 12.94 9.09 11.49
C CYS A 27 12.53 10.06 10.36
N THR A 28 12.29 11.33 10.68
CA THR A 28 12.01 12.37 9.68
C THR A 28 13.27 12.75 8.91
N GLY A 29 14.39 12.93 9.59
CA GLY A 29 15.67 13.32 8.97
C GLY A 29 16.26 12.27 8.03
N VAL A 30 15.81 11.00 8.11
CA VAL A 30 16.25 9.92 7.20
C VAL A 30 15.17 9.48 6.21
N CYS A 31 14.03 10.15 6.22
CA CYS A 31 12.90 9.76 5.39
C CYS A 31 13.01 10.36 3.98
N PRO A 32 13.15 9.54 2.92
CA PRO A 32 13.23 10.09 1.56
C PRO A 32 11.94 10.82 1.15
N ALA A 33 10.77 10.43 1.69
CA ALA A 33 9.53 11.12 1.39
C ALA A 33 9.46 12.53 2.00
N ALA A 34 10.13 12.77 3.12
CA ALA A 34 10.17 14.09 3.76
C ALA A 34 10.96 15.14 2.95
N GLU A 35 11.81 14.70 2.02
CA GLU A 35 12.54 15.58 1.12
C GLU A 35 11.63 16.18 0.03
N PHE A 36 10.64 15.41 -0.44
CA PHE A 36 9.80 15.77 -1.59
C PHE A 36 8.39 16.23 -1.20
N TYR A 37 7.93 15.87 0.00
CA TYR A 37 6.58 16.17 0.47
C TYR A 37 6.63 16.86 1.84
N ASN A 38 5.60 17.61 2.16
CA ASN A 38 5.36 18.05 3.54
C ASN A 38 4.92 16.85 4.40
N TYR A 39 5.92 16.01 4.76
CA TYR A 39 5.71 14.71 5.38
C TYR A 39 6.65 14.50 6.57
N ASP A 40 6.06 14.25 7.72
CA ASP A 40 6.80 13.99 8.96
C ASP A 40 6.30 12.72 9.66
N PRO A 41 7.00 11.57 9.50
CA PRO A 41 6.61 10.33 10.15
C PRO A 41 6.62 10.40 11.68
N ARG A 42 7.41 11.30 12.27
CA ARG A 42 7.43 11.55 13.72
C ARG A 42 6.12 12.17 14.19
N GLN A 43 5.58 13.15 13.46
CA GLN A 43 4.30 13.77 13.81
C GLN A 43 3.17 12.75 13.77
N ILE A 44 3.13 11.88 12.77
CA ILE A 44 2.12 10.84 12.66
C ILE A 44 2.17 9.91 13.89
N VAL A 45 3.36 9.44 14.27
CA VAL A 45 3.53 8.61 15.47
C VAL A 45 3.07 9.34 16.74
N ASN A 46 3.42 10.62 16.87
CA ASN A 46 3.02 11.42 18.04
C ASN A 46 1.50 11.59 18.11
N ILE A 47 0.84 11.91 17.00
CA ILE A 47 -0.64 12.02 16.94
C ILE A 47 -1.28 10.71 17.38
N VAL A 48 -0.82 9.58 16.85
CA VAL A 48 -1.35 8.27 17.25
C VAL A 48 -1.14 7.99 18.74
N GLN A 49 -0.02 8.43 19.34
CA GLN A 49 0.24 8.29 20.77
C GLN A 49 -0.66 9.13 21.67
N THR A 50 -1.24 10.22 21.16
CA THR A 50 -2.20 11.02 21.95
C THR A 50 -3.49 10.25 22.24
N GLN A 51 -3.80 9.23 21.43
CA GLN A 51 -5.05 8.46 21.49
C GLN A 51 -6.30 9.34 21.25
N ASP A 52 -6.13 10.49 20.62
CA ASP A 52 -7.19 11.39 20.24
C ASP A 52 -7.85 10.87 18.95
N ASP A 53 -9.10 10.46 19.05
CA ASP A 53 -9.85 9.86 17.93
C ASP A 53 -10.05 10.84 16.77
N ASP A 54 -10.30 12.11 17.06
CA ASP A 54 -10.52 13.12 16.01
C ASP A 54 -9.23 13.35 15.21
N ALA A 55 -8.10 13.46 15.90
CA ALA A 55 -6.81 13.63 15.25
C ALA A 55 -6.37 12.38 14.45
N ILE A 56 -6.67 11.18 14.95
CA ILE A 56 -6.39 9.92 14.22
C ILE A 56 -7.31 9.79 13.01
N GLU A 57 -8.57 10.18 13.11
CA GLU A 57 -9.51 10.17 11.99
C GLU A 57 -9.06 11.15 10.89
N GLU A 58 -8.67 12.36 11.25
CA GLU A 58 -8.14 13.36 10.32
C GLU A 58 -6.92 12.80 9.55
N LEU A 59 -5.99 12.15 10.23
CA LEU A 59 -4.86 11.46 9.58
C LEU A 59 -5.34 10.41 8.56
N MET A 60 -6.33 9.59 8.93
CA MET A 60 -6.84 8.53 8.06
C MET A 60 -7.58 9.04 6.83
N ARG A 61 -8.11 10.25 6.87
CA ARG A 61 -8.78 10.94 5.74
C ARG A 61 -7.79 11.69 4.85
N SER A 62 -6.60 12.01 5.37
CA SER A 62 -5.60 12.83 4.70
C SER A 62 -4.76 12.05 3.68
N ASP A 63 -4.05 12.79 2.80
CA ASP A 63 -3.05 12.22 1.90
C ASP A 63 -1.75 11.84 2.64
N VAL A 64 -1.52 12.39 3.84
CA VAL A 64 -0.23 12.31 4.54
C VAL A 64 0.21 10.87 4.81
N ILE A 65 -0.72 9.99 5.24
CA ILE A 65 -0.37 8.59 5.49
C ILE A 65 0.06 7.85 4.21
N TRP A 66 -0.30 8.34 3.02
CA TRP A 66 0.01 7.71 1.74
C TRP A 66 1.36 8.10 1.14
N TYR A 67 2.05 9.10 1.70
CA TYR A 67 3.38 9.50 1.25
C TYR A 67 4.50 8.53 1.67
N CYS A 68 4.26 7.68 2.68
CA CYS A 68 5.25 6.69 3.11
C CYS A 68 5.55 5.68 2.00
N GLY A 69 6.80 5.60 1.54
CA GLY A 69 7.25 4.62 0.55
C GLY A 69 7.57 3.24 1.12
N GLU A 70 7.29 2.98 2.41
CA GLU A 70 7.51 1.68 3.10
C GLU A 70 8.96 1.16 3.01
N CYS A 71 9.92 2.05 2.80
CA CYS A 71 11.35 1.69 2.63
C CYS A 71 12.05 1.21 3.91
N MET A 72 11.39 1.30 5.06
CA MET A 72 11.87 0.89 6.39
C MET A 72 13.13 1.60 6.90
N SER A 73 13.64 2.65 6.24
CA SER A 73 14.84 3.39 6.66
C SER A 73 14.74 3.98 8.07
N CYS A 74 13.54 4.26 8.55
CA CYS A 74 13.28 4.77 9.89
C CYS A 74 13.49 3.72 11.01
N ARG A 75 13.31 2.41 10.70
CA ARG A 75 13.34 1.32 11.69
C ARG A 75 14.70 1.18 12.39
N PRO A 76 15.83 0.97 11.67
CA PRO A 76 17.12 0.70 12.32
C PRO A 76 17.71 1.94 13.02
N ARG A 77 17.14 3.11 12.80
CA ARG A 77 17.68 4.38 13.32
C ARG A 77 16.92 4.93 14.53
N CYS A 78 15.79 4.31 14.88
CA CYS A 78 15.01 4.75 16.03
C CYS A 78 15.64 4.30 17.34
N PRO A 79 16.05 5.23 18.26
CA PRO A 79 16.67 4.86 19.53
C PRO A 79 15.68 4.20 20.50
N ARG A 80 14.37 4.30 20.23
CA ARG A 80 13.30 3.69 21.05
C ARG A 80 12.72 2.43 20.42
N GLY A 81 13.25 1.96 19.29
CA GLY A 81 12.75 0.79 18.57
C GLY A 81 11.43 0.98 17.83
N ASN A 82 10.94 2.23 17.68
CA ASN A 82 9.75 2.49 16.89
C ASN A 82 9.99 2.18 15.42
N THR A 83 8.93 1.74 14.74
CA THR A 83 8.90 1.60 13.30
C THR A 83 7.74 2.46 12.75
N PRO A 84 7.94 3.77 12.52
CA PRO A 84 6.89 4.65 12.02
C PRO A 84 6.19 4.11 10.77
N ALA A 85 6.93 3.45 9.88
CA ALA A 85 6.35 2.81 8.70
C ALA A 85 5.28 1.76 9.04
N TYR A 86 5.43 0.99 10.12
CA TYR A 86 4.43 0.03 10.57
C TYR A 86 3.17 0.70 11.11
N VAL A 87 3.35 1.77 11.90
CA VAL A 87 2.23 2.59 12.38
C VAL A 87 1.42 3.15 11.21
N ILE A 88 2.11 3.66 10.19
CA ILE A 88 1.47 4.22 8.99
C ILE A 88 0.76 3.13 8.18
N GLN A 89 1.34 1.95 8.03
CA GLN A 89 0.67 0.83 7.36
C GLN A 89 -0.59 0.39 8.11
N ALA A 90 -0.58 0.38 9.43
CA ALA A 90 -1.76 0.10 10.25
C ALA A 90 -2.85 1.16 10.03
N LEU A 91 -2.48 2.45 10.01
CA LEU A 91 -3.40 3.55 9.70
C LEU A 91 -4.02 3.41 8.31
N ARG A 92 -3.21 3.10 7.28
CA ARG A 92 -3.72 2.85 5.92
C ARG A 92 -4.71 1.70 5.88
N THR A 93 -4.41 0.61 6.58
CA THR A 93 -5.29 -0.56 6.65
C THR A 93 -6.60 -0.22 7.32
N LEU A 94 -6.55 0.52 8.43
CA LEU A 94 -7.75 0.97 9.14
C LEU A 94 -8.57 1.96 8.30
N SER A 95 -7.91 2.94 7.66
CA SER A 95 -8.54 3.88 6.73
C SER A 95 -9.28 3.15 5.59
N GLN A 96 -8.68 2.10 5.04
CA GLN A 96 -9.33 1.27 4.00
C GLN A 96 -10.51 0.47 4.56
N LYS A 97 -10.40 -0.11 5.74
CA LYS A 97 -11.50 -0.86 6.38
C LYS A 97 -12.71 0.03 6.70
N LEU A 98 -12.46 1.26 7.13
CA LEU A 98 -13.51 2.22 7.49
C LEU A 98 -14.01 3.06 6.31
N GLY A 99 -13.35 2.98 5.15
CA GLY A 99 -13.74 3.73 3.96
C GLY A 99 -13.22 5.17 3.88
N PHE A 100 -12.44 5.65 4.86
CA PHE A 100 -11.92 7.02 4.90
C PHE A 100 -10.97 7.35 3.75
N PHE A 101 -10.27 6.36 3.21
CA PHE A 101 -9.33 6.52 2.10
C PHE A 101 -9.96 7.15 0.84
N VAL A 102 -11.28 7.10 0.69
CA VAL A 102 -11.96 7.69 -0.49
C VAL A 102 -11.91 9.22 -0.50
N GLU A 103 -11.69 9.84 0.65
CA GLU A 103 -11.55 11.28 0.77
C GLU A 103 -10.13 11.75 0.37
N SER A 104 -9.13 10.88 0.49
CA SER A 104 -7.76 11.13 0.07
C SER A 104 -7.59 10.87 -1.43
N GLU A 105 -6.96 11.82 -2.14
CA GLU A 105 -6.59 11.62 -3.55
C GLU A 105 -5.59 10.48 -3.70
N LYS A 106 -4.56 10.46 -2.86
CA LYS A 106 -3.53 9.41 -2.84
C LYS A 106 -4.11 8.06 -2.45
N GLY A 107 -5.07 8.03 -1.54
CA GLY A 107 -5.80 6.81 -1.18
C GLY A 107 -6.55 6.21 -2.37
N ARG A 108 -7.25 7.03 -3.15
CA ARG A 108 -7.93 6.60 -4.39
C ARG A 108 -6.93 6.11 -5.45
N GLN A 109 -5.81 6.82 -5.63
CA GLN A 109 -4.73 6.41 -6.55
C GLN A 109 -4.17 5.03 -6.17
N GLN A 110 -3.94 4.78 -4.88
CA GLN A 110 -3.49 3.49 -4.38
C GLN A 110 -4.51 2.37 -4.62
N LEU A 111 -5.79 2.65 -4.48
CA LEU A 111 -6.84 1.69 -4.81
C LEU A 111 -6.83 1.35 -6.31
N ALA A 112 -6.74 2.37 -7.18
CA ALA A 112 -6.66 2.16 -8.63
C ALA A 112 -5.44 1.29 -9.00
N LEU A 113 -4.26 1.60 -8.43
CA LEU A 113 -3.06 0.81 -8.64
C LEU A 113 -3.22 -0.65 -8.17
N LYS A 114 -3.74 -0.86 -6.96
CA LYS A 114 -3.97 -2.21 -6.42
C LYS A 114 -4.96 -3.01 -7.26
N ARG A 115 -6.01 -2.38 -7.79
CA ARG A 115 -6.96 -3.03 -8.70
C ARG A 115 -6.28 -3.44 -10.00
N THR A 116 -5.57 -2.53 -10.65
CA THR A 116 -4.85 -2.80 -11.89
C THR A 116 -3.87 -3.97 -11.74
N ILE A 117 -3.03 -3.93 -10.70
CA ILE A 117 -2.06 -4.99 -10.42
C ILE A 117 -2.79 -6.30 -10.06
N GLY A 118 -3.80 -6.23 -9.19
CA GLY A 118 -4.57 -7.40 -8.76
C GLY A 118 -5.29 -8.09 -9.91
N GLU A 119 -5.94 -7.34 -10.79
CA GLU A 119 -6.59 -7.86 -11.99
C GLU A 119 -5.58 -8.50 -12.93
N ASN A 120 -4.41 -7.86 -13.10
CA ASN A 120 -3.35 -8.42 -13.93
C ASN A 120 -2.81 -9.73 -13.36
N ILE A 121 -2.57 -9.82 -12.03
CA ILE A 121 -2.19 -11.08 -11.37
C ILE A 121 -3.26 -12.16 -11.57
N LEU A 122 -4.53 -11.81 -11.42
CA LEU A 122 -5.63 -12.77 -11.61
C LEU A 122 -5.74 -13.28 -13.05
N ARG A 123 -5.38 -12.45 -14.02
CA ARG A 123 -5.43 -12.77 -15.45
C ARG A 123 -4.19 -13.55 -15.91
N THR A 124 -3.00 -13.12 -15.51
CA THR A 124 -1.74 -13.58 -16.08
C THR A 124 -0.80 -14.28 -15.10
N GLY A 125 -1.01 -14.11 -13.79
CA GLY A 125 -0.10 -14.56 -12.73
C GLY A 125 1.04 -13.60 -12.43
N TYR A 126 1.15 -12.49 -13.16
CA TYR A 126 2.19 -11.48 -12.99
C TYR A 126 1.59 -10.17 -12.50
N CYS A 127 2.30 -9.46 -11.63
CA CYS A 127 1.86 -8.16 -11.12
C CYS A 127 1.91 -7.07 -12.21
N VAL A 128 2.89 -7.14 -13.11
CA VAL A 128 3.05 -6.25 -14.26
C VAL A 128 3.29 -7.09 -15.51
N THR A 129 2.61 -6.74 -16.59
CA THR A 129 2.85 -7.31 -17.93
C THR A 129 3.19 -6.17 -18.90
N PRO A 130 3.79 -6.47 -20.04
CA PRO A 130 4.14 -5.45 -21.05
C PRO A 130 2.96 -4.55 -21.43
N LYS A 131 1.75 -5.09 -21.51
CA LYS A 131 0.54 -4.31 -21.85
C LYS A 131 0.16 -3.23 -20.83
N LEU A 132 0.67 -3.31 -19.61
CA LEU A 132 0.51 -2.24 -18.61
C LEU A 132 1.55 -1.13 -18.75
N VAL A 133 2.63 -1.39 -19.48
CA VAL A 133 3.76 -0.47 -19.66
C VAL A 133 4.01 -0.30 -21.15
N LYS A 134 3.56 0.81 -21.68
CA LYS A 134 3.67 1.09 -23.15
C LYS A 134 5.11 1.35 -23.54
N PRO A 135 5.64 0.70 -24.61
CA PRO A 135 7.00 0.90 -25.08
C PRO A 135 7.35 2.37 -25.37
N GLU A 136 6.39 3.14 -25.88
CA GLU A 136 6.56 4.57 -26.20
C GLU A 136 6.89 5.42 -24.95
N LEU A 137 6.46 4.97 -23.77
CA LEU A 137 6.75 5.64 -22.50
C LEU A 137 8.05 5.18 -21.86
N HIS A 138 8.64 4.11 -22.38
CA HIS A 138 9.82 3.45 -21.83
C HIS A 138 10.84 3.07 -22.90
N PRO A 139 11.34 4.04 -23.70
CA PRO A 139 12.29 3.76 -24.79
C PRO A 139 13.63 3.17 -24.28
N GLU A 140 13.95 3.38 -22.99
CA GLU A 140 15.12 2.81 -22.34
C GLU A 140 15.10 1.28 -22.28
N GLN A 141 13.96 0.64 -22.42
CA GLN A 141 13.81 -0.83 -22.41
C GLN A 141 14.25 -1.49 -23.72
N GLY A 142 14.31 -0.74 -24.80
CA GLY A 142 14.79 -1.19 -26.11
C GLY A 142 13.90 -2.18 -26.83
N THR A 143 14.40 -2.71 -27.94
CA THR A 143 13.65 -3.55 -28.92
C THR A 143 13.15 -4.88 -28.33
N VAL A 144 13.83 -5.42 -27.30
CA VAL A 144 13.38 -6.64 -26.61
C VAL A 144 12.05 -6.41 -25.90
N TRP A 145 11.85 -5.20 -25.34
CA TRP A 145 10.61 -4.84 -24.69
C TRP A 145 9.46 -4.67 -25.69
N GLU A 146 9.75 -4.07 -26.85
CA GLU A 146 8.79 -3.94 -27.95
C GLU A 146 8.31 -5.31 -28.41
N TRP A 147 9.27 -6.24 -28.64
CA TRP A 147 8.94 -7.62 -29.01
C TRP A 147 8.08 -8.33 -27.95
N ILE A 148 8.41 -8.19 -26.66
CA ILE A 148 7.61 -8.78 -25.56
C ILE A 148 6.22 -8.16 -25.54
N TYR A 149 6.10 -6.86 -25.77
CA TYR A 149 4.81 -6.15 -25.82
C TYR A 149 3.90 -6.67 -26.94
N GLU A 150 4.45 -6.89 -28.11
CA GLU A 150 3.73 -7.41 -29.28
C GLU A 150 3.30 -8.88 -29.09
N ASN A 151 4.12 -9.68 -28.40
CA ASN A 151 3.90 -11.11 -28.19
C ASN A 151 3.34 -11.44 -26.80
N ASP A 152 2.79 -10.50 -26.08
CA ASP A 152 2.28 -10.63 -24.69
C ASP A 152 1.30 -11.80 -24.54
N GLU A 153 0.41 -12.02 -25.48
CA GLU A 153 -0.59 -13.10 -25.40
C GLU A 153 0.02 -14.50 -25.53
N GLU A 154 1.04 -14.65 -26.37
CA GLU A 154 1.76 -15.91 -26.51
C GLU A 154 2.56 -16.22 -25.24
N ILE A 155 3.27 -15.21 -24.71
CA ILE A 155 4.15 -15.36 -23.53
C ILE A 155 3.34 -15.63 -22.26
N TYR A 156 2.28 -14.86 -22.01
CA TYR A 156 1.52 -14.89 -20.77
C TYR A 156 0.22 -15.67 -20.85
N GLY A 157 -0.28 -15.96 -22.05
CA GLY A 157 -1.52 -16.69 -22.27
C GLY A 157 -1.49 -18.12 -21.72
N GLN A 158 -0.33 -18.77 -21.79
CA GLN A 158 -0.13 -20.12 -21.22
C GLN A 158 -0.28 -20.15 -19.70
N PHE A 159 0.19 -19.09 -19.01
CA PHE A 159 0.00 -18.97 -17.57
C PHE A 159 -1.46 -18.76 -17.21
N SER A 160 -2.16 -17.90 -17.92
CA SER A 160 -3.60 -17.65 -17.73
C SER A 160 -4.42 -18.92 -17.91
N ALA A 161 -4.10 -19.74 -18.92
CA ALA A 161 -4.71 -21.04 -19.14
C ALA A 161 -4.44 -22.01 -17.99
N ALA A 162 -3.21 -22.06 -17.48
CA ALA A 162 -2.83 -22.91 -16.34
C ALA A 162 -3.54 -22.45 -15.04
N TYR A 163 -3.61 -21.15 -14.79
CA TYR A 163 -4.28 -20.57 -13.63
C TYR A 163 -5.80 -20.81 -13.65
N ASN A 164 -6.40 -20.84 -14.83
CA ASN A 164 -7.84 -21.06 -15.01
C ASN A 164 -8.25 -22.53 -15.05
N ARG A 165 -7.33 -23.49 -14.91
CA ARG A 165 -7.65 -24.93 -14.88
C ARG A 165 -8.67 -25.28 -13.78
N PRO A 166 -9.53 -26.29 -14.00
CA PRO A 166 -10.34 -26.86 -12.94
C PRO A 166 -9.44 -27.30 -11.77
N GLY A 167 -9.72 -26.85 -10.56
CA GLY A 167 -8.88 -27.08 -9.37
C GLY A 167 -8.14 -25.86 -8.84
N ALA A 168 -7.93 -24.81 -9.62
CA ALA A 168 -7.40 -23.52 -9.15
C ALA A 168 -8.37 -22.74 -8.24
N GLY A 169 -9.56 -23.31 -7.96
CA GLY A 169 -10.60 -22.66 -7.16
C GLY A 169 -10.20 -22.34 -5.72
N ALA A 170 -9.25 -23.09 -5.14
CA ALA A 170 -8.73 -22.81 -3.81
C ALA A 170 -7.92 -21.49 -3.79
N LEU A 171 -7.08 -21.27 -4.77
CA LEU A 171 -6.31 -20.02 -4.92
C LEU A 171 -7.22 -18.81 -5.18
N ARG A 172 -8.27 -19.00 -5.98
CA ARG A 172 -9.29 -17.98 -6.22
C ARG A 172 -10.08 -17.60 -4.97
N LYS A 173 -10.35 -18.58 -4.08
CA LYS A 173 -11.01 -18.36 -2.78
C LYS A 173 -10.08 -17.63 -1.81
N LEU A 174 -8.79 -17.98 -1.78
CA LEU A 174 -7.78 -17.33 -0.95
C LEU A 174 -7.54 -15.87 -1.36
N LEU A 175 -7.62 -15.54 -2.64
CA LEU A 175 -7.47 -14.17 -3.16
C LEU A 175 -8.74 -13.32 -3.02
N GLY A 176 -9.77 -13.83 -2.32
CA GLY A 176 -10.97 -13.07 -1.96
C GLY A 176 -11.78 -12.64 -3.19
N ARG A 177 -12.47 -13.56 -3.84
CA ARG A 177 -13.55 -13.22 -4.75
C ARG A 177 -14.75 -12.64 -4.00
N GLY A 178 -14.63 -11.40 -3.59
CA GLY A 178 -15.75 -10.50 -3.67
C GLY A 178 -15.85 -10.08 -5.14
N SER A 179 -16.93 -10.41 -5.79
CA SER A 179 -17.23 -9.95 -7.15
C SER A 179 -16.97 -8.44 -7.23
N LEU A 180 -16.04 -8.01 -8.10
CA LEU A 180 -15.76 -6.59 -8.36
C LEU A 180 -17.00 -5.81 -8.83
N SER A 181 -18.08 -6.51 -9.18
CA SER A 181 -19.38 -5.95 -9.56
C SER A 181 -20.16 -5.34 -8.39
N THR A 182 -19.76 -5.56 -7.13
CA THR A 182 -20.49 -5.09 -5.94
C THR A 182 -19.97 -3.76 -5.38
N ILE A 183 -18.87 -3.22 -5.94
CA ILE A 183 -18.25 -1.98 -5.45
C ILE A 183 -18.54 -0.78 -6.39
N GLN A 184 -19.40 -0.95 -7.37
CA GLN A 184 -19.86 0.13 -8.26
C GLN A 184 -21.22 0.73 -7.84
N LYS A 185 -21.51 0.79 -6.54
CA LYS A 185 -22.64 1.59 -6.04
C LYS A 185 -22.18 2.46 -4.90
#